data_c6ce4b287027950c1066435c03903280
#
_entry.id   c6ce4b287027950c1066435c03903280
#
_cell.length_a   1.000
_cell.length_b   1.000
_cell.length_c   1.000
_cell.angle_alpha   90.00
_cell.angle_beta   90.00
_cell.angle_gamma   90.00
#
_symmetry.space_group_name_H-M   'P 1'
#
loop_
_entity.id
_entity.type
_entity.pdbx_description
1 polymer ?
#
loop_
_entity_poly.entity_id
_entity_poly.type
_entity_poly.pdbx_seq_one_letter_code
_entity_poly.pdbx_strand_id
1 'polypeptide(L)'
;MRINKLALTNFRSYNSLELDLESGVTTFIGDNGSGKTNIAESLIYLAFLSSHRVANNVPLISLGNQQAIIRAEVQREDRTLQIDLEINASKANRARINGNPTRSQRELLGAIQIVYFSPEDLDLVRGEPGNRRDFLDRLLITRTPRLAGVIADYERVVKQRNALLKTRTSTAALVPWNEQLITLGAELIAERIALIEALSPWVAKNYANLNEVKPASISYKCSTEGITKNMNDNISALTVRLEEVAYQEIERGVSLIGPHRDDLHLQIGDFPAKGYASHGESWSMAISLRIGSFNLLKSEGSSPILILDDVFAELDTSRRIQLMSATQLAEQTFITAAVESDLPVELLTQKFYVIPGVVRKGKS
;
A
#
# COMPACT_ATOMS: atom_id res chain seq x y z
N MET A 1 -6.71 13.23 -10.93
CA MET A 1 -7.15 13.29 -9.49
C MET A 1 -6.13 14.10 -8.71
N ARG A 2 -6.58 15.05 -7.90
CA ARG A 2 -5.69 15.87 -7.05
C ARG A 2 -6.35 16.22 -5.72
N ILE A 3 -5.55 16.53 -4.72
CA ILE A 3 -5.98 17.05 -3.43
C ILE A 3 -5.72 18.56 -3.44
N ASN A 4 -6.78 19.36 -3.29
CA ASN A 4 -6.70 20.82 -3.26
C ASN A 4 -6.39 21.35 -1.86
N LYS A 5 -6.94 20.65 -0.82
CA LYS A 5 -6.73 21.04 0.58
C LYS A 5 -6.49 19.82 1.44
N LEU A 6 -5.60 19.97 2.41
CA LEU A 6 -5.35 19.00 3.46
C LEU A 6 -5.38 19.71 4.80
N ALA A 7 -6.19 19.22 5.75
CA ALA A 7 -6.16 19.70 7.12
C ALA A 7 -6.00 18.53 8.10
N LEU A 8 -5.09 18.70 9.04
CA LEU A 8 -4.79 17.73 10.10
C LEU A 8 -5.11 18.35 11.45
N THR A 9 -5.77 17.58 12.32
CA THR A 9 -6.00 17.97 13.72
C THR A 9 -5.56 16.82 14.61
N ASN A 10 -4.67 17.11 15.56
CA ASN A 10 -4.09 16.14 16.49
C ASN A 10 -3.51 14.88 15.81
N PHE A 11 -2.93 15.03 14.62
CA PHE A 11 -2.34 13.92 13.87
C PHE A 11 -0.82 13.93 14.00
N ARG A 12 -0.25 12.89 14.58
CA ARG A 12 1.20 12.76 14.82
C ARG A 12 1.76 13.98 15.56
N SER A 13 2.67 14.73 14.91
CA SER A 13 3.29 15.96 15.45
C SER A 13 2.46 17.23 15.22
N TYR A 14 1.32 17.14 14.53
CA TYR A 14 0.50 18.29 14.16
C TYR A 14 -0.73 18.40 15.04
N ASN A 15 -0.76 19.40 15.93
CA ASN A 15 -1.98 19.77 16.65
C ASN A 15 -3.03 20.38 15.71
N SER A 16 -2.57 21.23 14.79
CA SER A 16 -3.36 21.81 13.71
C SER A 16 -2.45 22.13 12.53
N LEU A 17 -2.86 21.73 11.34
CA LEU A 17 -2.19 22.05 10.07
C LEU A 17 -3.24 22.22 8.99
N GLU A 18 -3.11 23.27 8.18
CA GLU A 18 -3.92 23.48 6.97
C GLU A 18 -3.00 23.80 5.81
N LEU A 19 -3.22 23.14 4.68
CA LEU A 19 -2.43 23.28 3.47
C LEU A 19 -3.35 23.46 2.26
N ASP A 20 -3.10 24.52 1.48
CA ASP A 20 -3.62 24.66 0.12
C ASP A 20 -2.60 24.08 -0.85
N LEU A 21 -3.04 23.11 -1.64
CA LEU A 21 -2.20 22.29 -2.49
C LEU A 21 -2.57 22.53 -3.96
N GLU A 22 -1.55 22.58 -4.81
CA GLU A 22 -1.69 22.83 -6.23
C GLU A 22 -1.50 21.53 -7.04
N SER A 23 -1.90 21.53 -8.32
CA SER A 23 -1.53 20.47 -9.25
C SER A 23 -0.03 20.49 -9.52
N GLY A 24 0.52 19.39 -10.03
CA GLY A 24 1.96 19.26 -10.26
C GLY A 24 2.71 18.77 -9.01
N VAL A 25 3.92 19.25 -8.81
CA VAL A 25 4.78 18.78 -7.74
C VAL A 25 4.71 19.69 -6.52
N THR A 26 4.39 19.13 -5.37
CA THR A 26 4.48 19.77 -4.06
C THR A 26 5.60 19.13 -3.26
N THR A 27 6.56 19.94 -2.80
CA THR A 27 7.74 19.46 -2.07
C THR A 27 7.73 19.95 -0.62
N PHE A 28 7.89 19.02 0.33
CA PHE A 28 8.04 19.28 1.75
C PHE A 28 9.51 19.12 2.14
N ILE A 29 10.16 20.19 2.56
CA ILE A 29 11.60 20.25 2.87
C ILE A 29 11.78 20.57 4.35
N GLY A 30 12.68 19.86 5.02
CA GLY A 30 13.00 20.10 6.42
C GLY A 30 13.81 18.95 7.02
N ASP A 31 14.39 19.18 8.18
CA ASP A 31 15.24 18.22 8.87
C ASP A 31 14.53 16.88 9.15
N ASN A 32 15.32 15.83 9.37
CA ASN A 32 14.78 14.54 9.78
C ASN A 32 14.04 14.69 11.11
N GLY A 33 12.85 14.10 11.20
CA GLY A 33 11.98 14.24 12.37
C GLY A 33 11.13 15.52 12.43
N SER A 34 11.24 16.45 11.46
CA SER A 34 10.43 17.67 11.42
C SER A 34 8.93 17.43 11.21
N GLY A 35 8.53 16.27 10.68
CA GLY A 35 7.13 15.91 10.44
C GLY A 35 6.74 15.74 8.96
N LYS A 36 7.66 15.86 8.01
CA LYS A 36 7.40 15.67 6.56
C LYS A 36 6.67 14.35 6.26
N THR A 37 7.25 13.25 6.71
CA THR A 37 6.66 11.91 6.56
C THR A 37 5.27 11.79 7.21
N ASN A 38 4.96 12.56 8.26
CA ASN A 38 3.63 12.56 8.87
C ASN A 38 2.57 13.15 7.93
N ILE A 39 2.94 14.13 7.09
CA ILE A 39 2.04 14.67 6.05
C ILE A 39 1.81 13.59 4.99
N ALA A 40 2.87 12.96 4.47
CA ALA A 40 2.76 11.86 3.51
C ALA A 40 1.93 10.70 4.09
N GLU A 41 2.18 10.31 5.35
CA GLU A 41 1.44 9.26 6.04
C GLU A 41 -0.06 9.58 6.17
N SER A 42 -0.45 10.83 6.38
CA SER A 42 -1.86 11.23 6.43
C SER A 42 -2.58 11.00 5.10
N LEU A 43 -1.93 11.28 3.99
CA LEU A 43 -2.46 11.04 2.65
C LEU A 43 -2.56 9.53 2.34
N ILE A 44 -1.51 8.78 2.68
CA ILE A 44 -1.49 7.31 2.54
C ILE A 44 -2.60 6.69 3.41
N TYR A 45 -2.80 7.20 4.63
CA TYR A 45 -3.85 6.71 5.51
C TYR A 45 -5.25 6.97 4.95
N LEU A 46 -5.50 8.11 4.31
CA LEU A 46 -6.77 8.37 3.62
C LEU A 46 -7.05 7.39 2.48
N ALA A 47 -6.02 6.95 1.76
CA ALA A 47 -6.17 6.03 0.63
C ALA A 47 -6.37 4.57 1.05
N PHE A 48 -5.73 4.14 2.16
CA PHE A 48 -5.69 2.72 2.55
C PHE A 48 -6.34 2.42 3.89
N LEU A 49 -6.74 3.45 4.67
CA LEU A 49 -7.28 3.35 6.04
C LEU A 49 -6.36 2.59 7.00
N SER A 50 -5.09 2.56 6.69
CA SER A 50 -4.02 1.94 7.48
C SER A 50 -2.72 2.72 7.29
N SER A 51 -1.89 2.75 8.32
CA SER A 51 -0.53 3.29 8.20
C SER A 51 0.42 2.22 7.62
N HIS A 52 1.42 2.65 6.88
CA HIS A 52 2.54 1.80 6.45
C HIS A 52 3.62 1.68 7.53
N ARG A 53 3.55 2.50 8.60
CA ARG A 53 4.56 2.60 9.65
C ARG A 53 4.14 1.96 10.98
N VAL A 54 2.84 1.90 11.26
CA VAL A 54 2.33 1.42 12.55
C VAL A 54 1.11 0.51 12.36
N ALA A 55 1.06 -0.55 13.17
CA ALA A 55 0.01 -1.56 13.10
C ALA A 55 -1.32 -1.14 13.76
N ASN A 56 -1.32 -0.10 14.59
CA ASN A 56 -2.52 0.39 15.28
C ASN A 56 -2.61 1.91 15.22
N ASN A 57 -3.78 2.47 15.53
CA ASN A 57 -4.08 3.88 15.35
C ASN A 57 -3.53 4.79 16.47
N VAL A 58 -3.21 4.25 17.64
CA VAL A 58 -2.81 5.08 18.80
C VAL A 58 -1.61 5.99 18.49
N PRO A 59 -0.53 5.51 17.83
CA PRO A 59 0.60 6.36 17.47
C PRO A 59 0.30 7.43 16.43
N LEU A 60 -0.83 7.37 15.74
CA LEU A 60 -1.26 8.40 14.78
C LEU A 60 -1.86 9.62 15.46
N ILE A 61 -2.29 9.47 16.70
CA ILE A 61 -2.94 10.52 17.50
C ILE A 61 -1.87 11.25 18.30
N SER A 62 -1.88 12.58 18.28
CA SER A 62 -0.96 13.39 19.06
C SER A 62 -1.10 13.09 20.55
N LEU A 63 0.03 13.08 21.26
CA LEU A 63 0.10 12.75 22.67
C LEU A 63 -0.88 13.61 23.51
N GLY A 64 -1.61 12.95 24.41
CA GLY A 64 -2.61 13.62 25.27
C GLY A 64 -4.00 13.76 24.63
N ASN A 65 -4.18 13.37 23.36
CA ASN A 65 -5.46 13.42 22.68
C ASN A 65 -6.10 12.03 22.54
N GLN A 66 -7.42 12.00 22.32
CA GLN A 66 -8.18 10.75 22.17
C GLN A 66 -8.52 10.47 20.69
N GLN A 67 -8.34 11.44 19.83
CA GLN A 67 -8.66 11.35 18.42
C GLN A 67 -7.75 12.25 17.57
N ALA A 68 -7.55 11.84 16.33
CA ALA A 68 -7.00 12.67 15.26
C ALA A 68 -8.00 12.82 14.13
N ILE A 69 -7.93 13.91 13.38
CA ILE A 69 -8.81 14.14 12.23
C ILE A 69 -7.96 14.50 11.02
N ILE A 70 -8.25 13.84 9.91
CA ILE A 70 -7.69 14.17 8.59
C ILE A 70 -8.86 14.64 7.72
N ARG A 71 -8.75 15.83 7.15
CA ARG A 71 -9.70 16.36 6.17
C ARG A 71 -8.99 16.60 4.86
N ALA A 72 -9.64 16.24 3.76
CA ALA A 72 -9.12 16.50 2.42
C ALA A 72 -10.23 16.96 1.48
N GLU A 73 -9.90 17.92 0.63
CA GLU A 73 -10.70 18.28 -0.53
C GLU A 73 -10.04 17.65 -1.76
N VAL A 74 -10.76 16.71 -2.37
CA VAL A 74 -10.25 15.90 -3.49
C VAL A 74 -11.01 16.27 -4.75
N GLN A 75 -10.28 16.69 -5.79
CA GLN A 75 -10.80 16.92 -7.13
C GLN A 75 -10.61 15.66 -7.99
N ARG A 76 -11.70 15.13 -8.50
CA ARG A 76 -11.69 14.02 -9.45
C ARG A 76 -12.53 14.40 -10.65
N GLU A 77 -11.88 14.62 -11.78
CA GLU A 77 -12.54 15.18 -12.97
C GLU A 77 -13.29 16.48 -12.61
N ASP A 78 -14.59 16.56 -12.90
CA ASP A 78 -15.42 17.72 -12.59
C ASP A 78 -16.08 17.68 -11.20
N ARG A 79 -15.72 16.72 -10.36
CA ARG A 79 -16.32 16.52 -9.03
C ARG A 79 -15.34 16.83 -7.91
N THR A 80 -15.80 17.58 -6.93
CA THR A 80 -15.08 17.81 -5.68
C THR A 80 -15.70 16.97 -4.57
N LEU A 81 -14.85 16.21 -3.88
CA LEU A 81 -15.23 15.42 -2.71
C LEU A 81 -14.57 16.02 -1.47
N GLN A 82 -15.36 16.28 -0.44
CA GLN A 82 -14.85 16.60 0.89
C GLN A 82 -14.83 15.32 1.72
N ILE A 83 -13.67 14.95 2.23
CA ILE A 83 -13.45 13.75 3.03
C ILE A 83 -13.02 14.18 4.43
N ASP A 84 -13.74 13.70 5.45
CA ASP A 84 -13.36 13.80 6.84
C ASP A 84 -13.15 12.40 7.40
N LEU A 85 -12.01 12.13 7.99
CA LEU A 85 -11.69 10.87 8.65
C LEU A 85 -11.25 11.14 10.08
N GLU A 86 -12.04 10.64 11.03
CA GLU A 86 -11.78 10.69 12.47
C GLU A 86 -11.15 9.35 12.89
N ILE A 87 -9.92 9.42 13.38
CA ILE A 87 -9.14 8.29 13.88
C ILE A 87 -9.24 8.29 15.40
N ASN A 88 -9.71 7.22 16.00
CA ASN A 88 -9.98 7.11 17.42
C ASN A 88 -9.02 6.12 18.12
N ALA A 89 -8.61 6.44 19.34
CA ALA A 89 -7.75 5.57 20.14
C ALA A 89 -8.48 4.32 20.66
N SER A 90 -9.75 4.46 21.04
CA SER A 90 -10.51 3.42 21.75
C SER A 90 -11.87 3.10 21.17
N LYS A 91 -12.27 3.79 20.08
CA LYS A 91 -13.54 3.61 19.40
C LYS A 91 -13.32 3.27 17.92
N ALA A 92 -14.37 2.86 17.24
CA ALA A 92 -14.32 2.73 15.78
C ALA A 92 -14.07 4.12 15.14
N ASN A 93 -13.24 4.13 14.09
CA ASN A 93 -13.02 5.32 13.28
C ASN A 93 -14.33 5.73 12.59
N ARG A 94 -14.51 7.02 12.33
CA ARG A 94 -15.66 7.57 11.66
C ARG A 94 -15.23 8.32 10.41
N ALA A 95 -16.07 8.27 9.38
CA ALA A 95 -15.80 8.98 8.15
C ALA A 95 -17.03 9.74 7.68
N ARG A 96 -16.80 10.83 6.91
CA ARG A 96 -17.82 11.58 6.21
C ARG A 96 -17.37 11.87 4.79
N ILE A 97 -18.33 11.88 3.88
CA ILE A 97 -18.15 12.33 2.49
C ILE A 97 -19.15 13.44 2.24
N ASN A 98 -18.66 14.63 1.84
CA ASN A 98 -19.47 15.83 1.62
C ASN A 98 -20.37 16.16 2.83
N GLY A 99 -19.81 16.05 4.05
CA GLY A 99 -20.49 16.29 5.31
C GLY A 99 -21.41 15.16 5.78
N ASN A 100 -21.76 14.19 4.93
CA ASN A 100 -22.64 13.08 5.27
C ASN A 100 -21.84 11.93 5.92
N PRO A 101 -22.28 11.39 7.07
CA PRO A 101 -21.61 10.27 7.70
C PRO A 101 -21.74 9.01 6.83
N THR A 102 -20.66 8.25 6.73
CA THR A 102 -20.63 6.93 6.07
C THR A 102 -21.05 5.84 7.07
N ARG A 103 -21.53 4.71 6.55
CA ARG A 103 -21.84 3.52 7.38
C ARG A 103 -20.57 2.86 7.89
N SER A 104 -19.50 2.95 7.11
CA SER A 104 -18.17 2.42 7.44
C SER A 104 -17.10 3.32 6.83
N GLN A 105 -15.95 3.47 7.51
CA GLN A 105 -14.80 4.17 6.93
C GLN A 105 -14.35 3.56 5.59
N ARG A 106 -14.64 2.29 5.32
CA ARG A 106 -14.30 1.61 4.06
C ARG A 106 -14.94 2.25 2.82
N GLU A 107 -16.01 3.02 2.99
CA GLU A 107 -16.63 3.77 1.88
C GLU A 107 -15.72 4.87 1.33
N LEU A 108 -14.66 5.25 2.05
CA LEU A 108 -13.61 6.15 1.55
C LEU A 108 -12.66 5.47 0.56
N LEU A 109 -12.55 4.13 0.57
CA LEU A 109 -11.63 3.43 -0.31
C LEU A 109 -12.00 3.65 -1.78
N GLY A 110 -10.99 4.00 -2.58
CA GLY A 110 -11.16 4.40 -3.97
C GLY A 110 -11.51 5.88 -4.19
N ALA A 111 -11.87 6.66 -3.14
CA ALA A 111 -12.04 8.10 -3.25
C ALA A 111 -10.71 8.80 -3.56
N ILE A 112 -9.62 8.29 -3.00
CA ILE A 112 -8.25 8.71 -3.29
C ILE A 112 -7.45 7.49 -3.71
N GLN A 113 -6.74 7.60 -4.83
CA GLN A 113 -5.82 6.58 -5.32
C GLN A 113 -4.39 7.10 -5.20
N ILE A 114 -3.56 6.38 -4.49
CA ILE A 114 -2.17 6.76 -4.21
C ILE A 114 -1.24 5.61 -4.57
N VAL A 115 -0.15 5.94 -5.26
CA VAL A 115 1.05 5.12 -5.32
C VAL A 115 2.12 5.86 -4.52
N TYR A 116 2.63 5.21 -3.49
CA TYR A 116 3.68 5.80 -2.66
C TYR A 116 4.97 5.01 -2.77
N PHE A 117 6.07 5.71 -2.59
CA PHE A 117 7.41 5.18 -2.57
C PHE A 117 8.15 5.73 -1.35
N SER A 118 8.83 4.86 -0.61
CA SER A 118 9.58 5.19 0.61
C SER A 118 10.81 4.30 0.75
N PRO A 119 11.78 4.62 1.61
CA PRO A 119 12.96 3.78 1.84
C PRO A 119 12.62 2.35 2.29
N GLU A 120 11.51 2.17 2.99
CA GLU A 120 10.99 0.87 3.44
C GLU A 120 10.62 -0.06 2.26
N ASP A 121 10.49 0.46 1.04
CA ASP A 121 10.20 -0.36 -0.15
C ASP A 121 11.32 -1.35 -0.50
N LEU A 122 12.52 -1.16 0.02
CA LEU A 122 13.55 -2.20 -0.02
C LEU A 122 13.11 -3.51 0.62
N ASP A 123 12.20 -3.45 1.60
CA ASP A 123 11.62 -4.62 2.23
C ASP A 123 10.69 -5.42 1.31
N LEU A 124 10.21 -4.84 0.21
CA LEU A 124 9.53 -5.62 -0.83
C LEU A 124 10.47 -6.66 -1.43
N VAL A 125 11.75 -6.33 -1.56
CA VAL A 125 12.74 -7.20 -2.18
C VAL A 125 13.45 -8.07 -1.15
N ARG A 126 13.88 -7.49 -0.03
CA ARG A 126 14.73 -8.13 0.97
C ARG A 126 13.95 -8.69 2.16
N GLY A 127 12.80 -8.11 2.42
CA GLY A 127 11.98 -8.41 3.59
C GLY A 127 11.20 -9.73 3.49
N GLU A 128 10.31 -9.90 4.44
CA GLU A 128 9.49 -11.10 4.57
C GLU A 128 8.29 -11.09 3.59
N PRO A 129 7.71 -12.25 3.28
CA PRO A 129 6.53 -12.36 2.39
C PRO A 129 5.35 -11.46 2.78
N GLY A 130 5.24 -11.11 4.07
CA GLY A 130 4.21 -10.20 4.57
C GLY A 130 4.20 -8.84 3.87
N ASN A 131 5.37 -8.24 3.64
CA ASN A 131 5.49 -6.93 2.97
C ASN A 131 5.01 -7.01 1.52
N ARG A 132 5.32 -8.11 0.81
CA ARG A 132 4.88 -8.31 -0.57
C ARG A 132 3.38 -8.60 -0.68
N ARG A 133 2.80 -9.31 0.30
CA ARG A 133 1.33 -9.49 0.37
C ARG A 133 0.63 -8.16 0.63
N ASP A 134 1.11 -7.34 1.57
CA ASP A 134 0.55 -6.01 1.83
C ASP A 134 0.63 -5.12 0.57
N PHE A 135 1.74 -5.17 -0.17
CA PHE A 135 1.86 -4.47 -1.46
C PHE A 135 0.80 -4.91 -2.48
N LEU A 136 0.62 -6.22 -2.66
CA LEU A 136 -0.41 -6.75 -3.58
C LEU A 136 -1.81 -6.34 -3.12
N ASP A 137 -2.12 -6.48 -1.83
CA ASP A 137 -3.45 -6.20 -1.28
C ASP A 137 -3.79 -4.71 -1.37
N ARG A 138 -2.84 -3.81 -1.12
CA ARG A 138 -3.03 -2.36 -1.34
C ARG A 138 -3.27 -2.03 -2.80
N LEU A 139 -2.54 -2.64 -3.73
CA LEU A 139 -2.75 -2.41 -5.16
C LEU A 139 -4.10 -2.98 -5.62
N LEU A 140 -4.51 -4.15 -5.13
CA LEU A 140 -5.84 -4.70 -5.35
C LEU A 140 -6.95 -3.78 -4.87
N ILE A 141 -6.84 -3.26 -3.63
CA ILE A 141 -7.80 -2.32 -3.06
C ILE A 141 -7.88 -1.03 -3.89
N THR A 142 -6.72 -0.52 -4.37
CA THR A 142 -6.67 0.68 -5.22
C THR A 142 -7.41 0.47 -6.54
N ARG A 143 -7.27 -0.71 -7.16
CA ARG A 143 -7.96 -1.08 -8.41
C ARG A 143 -9.43 -1.40 -8.20
N THR A 144 -9.72 -2.16 -7.14
CA THR A 144 -11.04 -2.76 -6.87
C THR A 144 -11.37 -2.62 -5.38
N PRO A 145 -11.90 -1.46 -4.93
CA PRO A 145 -12.13 -1.16 -3.50
C PRO A 145 -12.95 -2.20 -2.73
N ARG A 146 -13.87 -2.93 -3.39
CA ARG A 146 -14.65 -4.00 -2.76
C ARG A 146 -13.77 -5.09 -2.13
N LEU A 147 -12.58 -5.34 -2.70
CA LEU A 147 -11.67 -6.37 -2.20
C LEU A 147 -11.14 -6.09 -0.80
N ALA A 148 -11.19 -4.85 -0.33
CA ALA A 148 -10.91 -4.55 1.08
C ALA A 148 -11.85 -5.29 2.05
N GLY A 149 -13.09 -5.53 1.64
CA GLY A 149 -14.03 -6.37 2.39
C GLY A 149 -13.58 -7.83 2.41
N VAL A 150 -13.27 -8.38 1.25
CA VAL A 150 -12.82 -9.78 1.08
C VAL A 150 -11.55 -10.04 1.91
N ILE A 151 -10.55 -9.16 1.80
CA ILE A 151 -9.28 -9.28 2.54
C ILE A 151 -9.54 -9.27 4.05
N ALA A 152 -10.29 -8.30 4.56
CA ALA A 152 -10.55 -8.20 5.99
C ALA A 152 -11.42 -9.36 6.53
N ASP A 153 -12.36 -9.86 5.75
CA ASP A 153 -13.15 -11.03 6.12
C ASP A 153 -12.30 -12.30 6.12
N TYR A 154 -11.41 -12.45 5.12
CA TYR A 154 -10.44 -13.53 5.10
C TYR A 154 -9.49 -13.52 6.30
N GLU A 155 -8.91 -12.37 6.64
CA GLU A 155 -8.04 -12.22 7.82
C GLU A 155 -8.78 -12.56 9.12
N ARG A 156 -10.04 -12.13 9.25
CA ARG A 156 -10.88 -12.48 10.39
C ARG A 156 -11.12 -13.98 10.49
N VAL A 157 -11.41 -14.63 9.36
CA VAL A 157 -11.59 -16.09 9.29
C VAL A 157 -10.33 -16.82 9.71
N VAL A 158 -9.16 -16.45 9.17
CA VAL A 158 -7.86 -17.04 9.56
C VAL A 158 -7.61 -16.87 11.06
N LYS A 159 -7.87 -15.67 11.61
CA LYS A 159 -7.67 -15.41 13.05
C LYS A 159 -8.58 -16.28 13.92
N GLN A 160 -9.87 -16.39 13.60
CA GLN A 160 -10.82 -17.19 14.35
C GLN A 160 -10.52 -18.69 14.23
N ARG A 161 -10.22 -19.15 13.02
CA ARG A 161 -9.85 -20.54 12.78
C ARG A 161 -8.58 -20.93 13.54
N ASN A 162 -7.55 -20.09 13.53
CA ASN A 162 -6.32 -20.33 14.30
C ASN A 162 -6.58 -20.35 15.82
N ALA A 163 -7.51 -19.54 16.31
CA ALA A 163 -7.91 -19.59 17.73
C ALA A 163 -8.53 -20.96 18.09
N LEU A 164 -9.41 -21.48 17.24
CA LEU A 164 -10.02 -22.81 17.42
C LEU A 164 -8.99 -23.94 17.31
N LEU A 165 -8.08 -23.88 16.33
CA LEU A 165 -7.00 -24.87 16.19
C LEU A 165 -6.12 -24.94 17.45
N LYS A 166 -5.77 -23.79 18.04
CA LYS A 166 -4.98 -23.74 19.30
C LYS A 166 -5.68 -24.38 20.48
N THR A 167 -7.00 -24.30 20.56
CA THR A 167 -7.78 -24.92 21.64
C THR A 167 -8.07 -26.40 21.41
N ARG A 168 -7.58 -26.99 20.29
CA ARG A 168 -7.84 -28.36 19.87
C ARG A 168 -9.34 -28.71 19.90
N THR A 169 -10.15 -27.75 19.48
CA THR A 169 -11.60 -27.91 19.39
C THR A 169 -11.96 -29.03 18.41
N SER A 170 -13.18 -29.59 18.51
CA SER A 170 -13.66 -30.63 17.60
C SER A 170 -13.58 -30.19 16.14
N THR A 171 -13.29 -31.11 15.23
CA THR A 171 -13.22 -30.87 13.80
C THR A 171 -14.54 -30.30 13.24
N ALA A 172 -15.68 -30.67 13.83
CA ALA A 172 -16.98 -30.12 13.46
C ALA A 172 -17.08 -28.60 13.65
N ALA A 173 -16.43 -28.05 14.66
CA ALA A 173 -16.40 -26.59 14.89
C ALA A 173 -15.55 -25.82 13.84
N LEU A 174 -14.66 -26.50 13.13
CA LEU A 174 -13.85 -25.91 12.06
C LEU A 174 -14.59 -25.85 10.72
N VAL A 175 -15.62 -26.65 10.50
CA VAL A 175 -16.30 -26.74 9.18
C VAL A 175 -16.75 -25.38 8.63
N PRO A 176 -17.50 -24.54 9.36
CA PRO A 176 -17.92 -23.25 8.81
C PRO A 176 -16.75 -22.31 8.49
N TRP A 177 -15.67 -22.40 9.26
CA TRP A 177 -14.47 -21.60 9.04
C TRP A 177 -13.64 -22.12 7.87
N ASN A 178 -13.64 -23.44 7.62
CA ASN A 178 -13.00 -24.04 6.47
C ASN A 178 -13.68 -23.60 5.18
N GLU A 179 -15.00 -23.62 5.11
CA GLU A 179 -15.78 -23.17 3.96
C GLU A 179 -15.51 -21.70 3.62
N GLN A 180 -15.50 -20.84 4.65
CA GLN A 180 -15.19 -19.42 4.46
C GLN A 180 -13.71 -19.20 4.07
N LEU A 181 -12.77 -19.93 4.68
CA LEU A 181 -11.34 -19.86 4.34
C LEU A 181 -11.13 -20.18 2.87
N ILE A 182 -11.76 -21.26 2.37
CA ILE A 182 -11.65 -21.72 1.00
C ILE A 182 -12.28 -20.70 0.04
N THR A 183 -13.50 -20.25 0.32
CA THR A 183 -14.23 -19.37 -0.60
C THR A 183 -13.56 -18.01 -0.74
N LEU A 184 -13.27 -17.34 0.40
CA LEU A 184 -12.60 -16.04 0.39
C LEU A 184 -11.14 -16.15 -0.07
N GLY A 185 -10.47 -17.24 0.30
CA GLY A 185 -9.09 -17.53 -0.12
C GLY A 185 -8.99 -17.73 -1.62
N ALA A 186 -9.92 -18.49 -2.21
CA ALA A 186 -9.96 -18.74 -3.65
C ALA A 186 -10.18 -17.46 -4.47
N GLU A 187 -11.08 -16.57 -4.00
CA GLU A 187 -11.29 -15.26 -4.64
C GLU A 187 -10.01 -14.41 -4.56
N LEU A 188 -9.42 -14.28 -3.37
CA LEU A 188 -8.23 -13.45 -3.19
C LEU A 188 -7.02 -13.96 -3.99
N ILE A 189 -6.84 -15.28 -4.10
CA ILE A 189 -5.79 -15.87 -4.93
C ILE A 189 -6.02 -15.56 -6.42
N ALA A 190 -7.24 -15.75 -6.93
CA ALA A 190 -7.57 -15.45 -8.32
C ALA A 190 -7.28 -13.98 -8.67
N GLU A 191 -7.68 -13.05 -7.80
CA GLU A 191 -7.45 -11.61 -7.95
C GLU A 191 -5.96 -11.25 -7.90
N ARG A 192 -5.17 -11.88 -7.02
CA ARG A 192 -3.71 -11.66 -6.96
C ARG A 192 -3.00 -12.18 -8.19
N ILE A 193 -3.39 -13.34 -8.72
CA ILE A 193 -2.82 -13.87 -9.96
C ILE A 193 -3.13 -12.94 -11.13
N ALA A 194 -4.39 -12.52 -11.28
CA ALA A 194 -4.79 -11.58 -12.33
C ALA A 194 -4.05 -10.23 -12.21
N LEU A 195 -3.84 -9.74 -10.98
CA LEU A 195 -3.05 -8.53 -10.74
C LEU A 195 -1.60 -8.70 -11.18
N ILE A 196 -0.96 -9.82 -10.81
CA ILE A 196 0.45 -10.07 -11.14
C ILE A 196 0.62 -10.22 -12.66
N GLU A 197 -0.29 -10.90 -13.35
CA GLU A 197 -0.30 -10.98 -14.81
C GLU A 197 -0.35 -9.58 -15.46
N ALA A 198 -1.21 -8.71 -14.95
CA ALA A 198 -1.34 -7.33 -15.44
C ALA A 198 -0.14 -6.44 -15.09
N LEU A 199 0.48 -6.64 -13.92
CA LEU A 199 1.60 -5.84 -13.42
C LEU A 199 2.94 -6.26 -14.05
N SER A 200 3.13 -7.55 -14.35
CA SER A 200 4.40 -8.14 -14.78
C SER A 200 5.03 -7.43 -15.99
N PRO A 201 4.31 -7.09 -17.07
CA PRO A 201 4.88 -6.38 -18.21
C PRO A 201 5.43 -4.99 -17.84
N TRP A 202 4.74 -4.29 -16.92
CA TRP A 202 5.16 -2.98 -16.45
C TRP A 202 6.41 -3.06 -15.60
N VAL A 203 6.52 -4.05 -14.72
CA VAL A 203 7.72 -4.29 -13.90
C VAL A 203 8.91 -4.61 -14.79
N ALA A 204 8.77 -5.54 -15.73
CA ALA A 204 9.83 -5.92 -16.66
C ALA A 204 10.32 -4.72 -17.48
N LYS A 205 9.40 -3.92 -18.02
CA LYS A 205 9.72 -2.72 -18.80
C LYS A 205 10.46 -1.67 -17.95
N ASN A 206 9.97 -1.38 -16.76
CA ASN A 206 10.57 -0.37 -15.88
C ASN A 206 11.95 -0.81 -15.38
N TYR A 207 12.12 -2.10 -15.10
CA TYR A 207 13.41 -2.64 -14.69
C TYR A 207 14.44 -2.59 -15.82
N ALA A 208 14.06 -2.94 -17.04
CA ALA A 208 14.92 -2.84 -18.22
C ALA A 208 15.41 -1.40 -18.47
N ASN A 209 14.60 -0.39 -18.19
CA ASN A 209 14.99 1.01 -18.29
C ASN A 209 16.07 1.43 -17.26
N LEU A 210 16.24 0.68 -16.18
CA LEU A 210 17.21 0.96 -15.12
C LEU A 210 18.46 0.07 -15.19
N ASN A 211 18.30 -1.14 -15.69
CA ASN A 211 19.35 -2.14 -15.71
C ASN A 211 19.19 -3.05 -16.92
N GLU A 212 19.95 -2.80 -17.94
CA GLU A 212 19.87 -3.51 -19.23
C GLU A 212 20.49 -4.93 -19.20
N VAL A 213 21.24 -5.29 -18.14
CA VAL A 213 22.07 -6.50 -18.13
C VAL A 213 21.25 -7.76 -17.81
N LYS A 214 20.27 -7.65 -16.90
CA LYS A 214 19.48 -8.81 -16.47
C LYS A 214 17.98 -8.48 -16.50
N PRO A 215 17.14 -9.36 -17.05
CA PRO A 215 15.68 -9.17 -17.00
C PRO A 215 15.16 -9.34 -15.57
N ALA A 216 14.08 -8.63 -15.25
CA ALA A 216 13.33 -8.85 -14.02
C ALA A 216 11.95 -9.46 -14.33
N SER A 217 11.52 -10.35 -13.48
CA SER A 217 10.19 -10.95 -13.55
C SER A 217 9.55 -11.09 -12.17
N ILE A 218 8.22 -11.16 -12.18
CA ILE A 218 7.43 -11.40 -10.98
C ILE A 218 6.44 -12.55 -11.25
N SER A 219 6.20 -13.37 -10.24
CA SER A 219 5.24 -14.48 -10.33
C SER A 219 4.57 -14.74 -8.97
N TYR A 220 3.39 -15.35 -9.01
CA TYR A 220 2.71 -15.75 -7.78
C TYR A 220 3.23 -17.10 -7.30
N LYS A 221 3.71 -17.14 -6.06
CA LYS A 221 4.13 -18.39 -5.41
C LYS A 221 3.07 -18.81 -4.40
N CYS A 222 2.33 -19.84 -4.74
CA CYS A 222 1.27 -20.38 -3.90
C CYS A 222 1.74 -21.56 -3.05
N SER A 223 1.12 -21.72 -1.88
CA SER A 223 1.29 -22.86 -0.99
C SER A 223 0.52 -24.11 -1.43
N THR A 224 -0.34 -23.95 -2.42
CA THR A 224 -1.23 -25.00 -2.99
C THR A 224 -0.98 -25.15 -4.48
N GLU A 225 -0.89 -26.36 -4.96
CA GLU A 225 -0.76 -26.67 -6.40
C GLU A 225 -2.11 -26.57 -7.13
N GLY A 226 -2.09 -26.43 -8.46
CA GLY A 226 -3.31 -26.36 -9.28
C GLY A 226 -4.08 -25.06 -9.21
N ILE A 227 -3.49 -24.02 -8.63
CA ILE A 227 -4.08 -22.70 -8.51
C ILE A 227 -4.00 -21.94 -9.84
N THR A 228 -5.11 -21.29 -10.19
CA THR A 228 -5.27 -20.49 -11.42
C THR A 228 -5.96 -19.17 -11.12
N LYS A 229 -6.24 -18.36 -12.15
CA LYS A 229 -7.10 -17.17 -12.02
C LYS A 229 -8.61 -17.50 -11.99
N ASN A 230 -8.98 -18.78 -12.08
CA ASN A 230 -10.36 -19.23 -11.97
C ASN A 230 -10.66 -19.58 -10.50
N MET A 231 -11.64 -18.89 -9.92
CA MET A 231 -12.03 -19.08 -8.53
C MET A 231 -12.50 -20.51 -8.23
N ASN A 232 -13.21 -21.17 -9.16
CA ASN A 232 -13.72 -22.54 -8.93
C ASN A 232 -12.58 -23.58 -8.90
N ASP A 233 -11.56 -23.41 -9.75
CA ASP A 233 -10.38 -24.27 -9.73
C ASP A 233 -9.67 -24.12 -8.37
N ASN A 234 -9.55 -22.88 -7.87
CA ASN A 234 -8.93 -22.58 -6.59
C ASN A 234 -9.73 -23.15 -5.41
N ILE A 235 -11.07 -23.10 -5.45
CA ILE A 235 -11.92 -23.74 -4.44
C ILE A 235 -11.61 -25.24 -4.38
N SER A 236 -11.57 -25.90 -5.53
CA SER A 236 -11.31 -27.34 -5.61
C SER A 236 -9.91 -27.69 -5.08
N ALA A 237 -8.89 -26.96 -5.52
CA ALA A 237 -7.51 -27.17 -5.11
C ALA A 237 -7.30 -26.92 -3.60
N LEU A 238 -7.88 -25.83 -3.06
CA LEU A 238 -7.79 -25.52 -1.63
C LEU A 238 -8.54 -26.54 -0.77
N THR A 239 -9.67 -27.08 -1.25
CA THR A 239 -10.43 -28.13 -0.52
C THR A 239 -9.59 -29.37 -0.37
N VAL A 240 -9.04 -29.90 -1.46
CA VAL A 240 -8.17 -31.09 -1.42
C VAL A 240 -6.96 -30.84 -0.53
N ARG A 241 -6.30 -29.68 -0.70
CA ARG A 241 -5.11 -29.38 0.10
C ARG A 241 -5.41 -29.23 1.58
N LEU A 242 -6.56 -28.68 1.95
CA LEU A 242 -6.98 -28.53 3.34
C LEU A 242 -7.18 -29.89 4.02
N GLU A 243 -7.77 -30.85 3.31
CA GLU A 243 -7.94 -32.22 3.82
C GLU A 243 -6.58 -32.90 4.07
N GLU A 244 -5.63 -32.76 3.13
CA GLU A 244 -4.27 -33.31 3.26
C GLU A 244 -3.50 -32.79 4.50
N VAL A 245 -3.64 -31.48 4.82
CA VAL A 245 -2.88 -30.86 5.91
C VAL A 245 -3.67 -30.79 7.23
N ALA A 246 -4.92 -31.25 7.27
CA ALA A 246 -5.81 -31.09 8.43
C ALA A 246 -5.20 -31.56 9.75
N TYR A 247 -4.55 -32.72 9.77
CA TYR A 247 -3.87 -33.25 10.95
C TYR A 247 -2.71 -32.36 11.40
N GLN A 248 -1.90 -31.89 10.45
CA GLN A 248 -0.75 -31.00 10.73
C GLN A 248 -1.21 -29.64 11.27
N GLU A 249 -2.34 -29.12 10.79
CA GLU A 249 -2.90 -27.86 11.28
C GLU A 249 -3.40 -27.97 12.73
N ILE A 250 -4.04 -29.10 13.06
CA ILE A 250 -4.47 -29.39 14.43
C ILE A 250 -3.26 -29.53 15.37
N GLU A 251 -2.21 -30.22 14.92
CA GLU A 251 -0.99 -30.40 15.69
C GLU A 251 -0.28 -29.08 15.96
N ARG A 252 -0.14 -28.24 14.92
CA ARG A 252 0.58 -26.95 14.99
C ARG A 252 -0.28 -25.80 15.52
N GLY A 253 -1.60 -25.95 15.56
CA GLY A 253 -2.52 -24.91 16.01
C GLY A 253 -2.61 -23.69 15.09
N VAL A 254 -2.32 -23.86 13.78
CA VAL A 254 -2.32 -22.78 12.80
C VAL A 254 -2.75 -23.26 11.43
N SER A 255 -3.38 -22.37 10.65
CA SER A 255 -3.71 -22.61 9.24
C SER A 255 -2.44 -22.64 8.40
N LEU A 256 -2.26 -23.67 7.58
CA LEU A 256 -1.04 -23.92 6.79
C LEU A 256 -1.19 -23.58 5.32
N ILE A 257 -2.41 -23.40 4.81
CA ILE A 257 -2.72 -23.13 3.41
C ILE A 257 -3.51 -21.84 3.24
N GLY A 258 -3.45 -21.28 2.05
CA GLY A 258 -4.23 -20.11 1.62
C GLY A 258 -3.40 -18.85 1.46
N PRO A 259 -4.00 -17.75 0.95
CA PRO A 259 -3.31 -16.54 0.52
C PRO A 259 -2.48 -15.83 1.60
N HIS A 260 -2.69 -16.11 2.88
CA HIS A 260 -1.85 -15.62 3.98
C HIS A 260 -0.49 -16.35 4.08
N ARG A 261 -0.30 -17.47 3.36
CA ARG A 261 0.94 -18.25 3.25
C ARG A 261 1.68 -18.03 1.94
N ASP A 262 0.99 -17.46 0.96
CA ASP A 262 1.52 -17.26 -0.39
C ASP A 262 2.47 -16.06 -0.46
N ASP A 263 3.19 -15.94 -1.57
CA ASP A 263 4.19 -14.91 -1.78
C ASP A 263 4.18 -14.37 -3.21
N LEU A 264 4.64 -13.13 -3.39
CA LEU A 264 5.06 -12.58 -4.66
C LEU A 264 6.53 -12.91 -4.87
N HIS A 265 6.82 -13.80 -5.79
CA HIS A 265 8.18 -14.15 -6.15
C HIS A 265 8.78 -13.09 -7.08
N LEU A 266 9.93 -12.53 -6.69
CA LEU A 266 10.69 -11.55 -7.45
C LEU A 266 11.98 -12.20 -7.94
N GLN A 267 12.26 -12.08 -9.23
CA GLN A 267 13.42 -12.71 -9.87
C GLN A 267 14.18 -11.68 -10.71
N ILE A 268 15.51 -11.76 -10.68
CA ILE A 268 16.44 -10.96 -11.49
C ILE A 268 17.41 -11.91 -12.19
N GLY A 269 17.36 -11.94 -13.52
CA GLY A 269 18.02 -12.99 -14.28
C GLY A 269 17.50 -14.38 -13.86
N ASP A 270 18.41 -15.28 -13.55
CA ASP A 270 18.08 -16.66 -13.16
C ASP A 270 17.91 -16.85 -11.64
N PHE A 271 18.05 -15.78 -10.83
CA PHE A 271 18.09 -15.89 -9.37
C PHE A 271 16.91 -15.16 -8.70
N PRO A 272 16.42 -15.66 -7.56
CA PRO A 272 15.50 -14.91 -6.71
C PRO A 272 16.14 -13.59 -6.28
N ALA A 273 15.37 -12.50 -6.28
CA ALA A 273 15.91 -11.22 -5.85
C ALA A 273 16.30 -11.24 -4.36
N LYS A 274 15.48 -11.88 -3.49
CA LYS A 274 15.80 -12.02 -2.06
C LYS A 274 17.06 -12.88 -1.88
N GLY A 275 18.08 -12.29 -1.27
CA GLY A 275 19.35 -12.93 -0.95
C GLY A 275 20.41 -12.88 -2.05
N TYR A 276 20.05 -12.57 -3.30
CA TYR A 276 20.98 -12.53 -4.44
C TYR A 276 21.12 -11.14 -5.05
N ALA A 277 20.10 -10.30 -4.96
CA ALA A 277 20.17 -8.95 -5.53
C ALA A 277 21.13 -8.06 -4.76
N SER A 278 21.99 -7.34 -5.49
CA SER A 278 22.78 -6.24 -4.95
C SER A 278 21.89 -5.13 -4.38
N HIS A 279 22.48 -4.16 -3.68
CA HIS A 279 21.74 -3.00 -3.18
C HIS A 279 21.05 -2.23 -4.31
N GLY A 280 21.79 -1.96 -5.39
CA GLY A 280 21.26 -1.27 -6.55
C GLY A 280 20.15 -2.05 -7.26
N GLU A 281 20.32 -3.36 -7.50
CA GLU A 281 19.28 -4.22 -8.10
C GLU A 281 18.02 -4.27 -7.22
N SER A 282 18.17 -4.26 -5.89
CA SER A 282 17.03 -4.20 -4.96
C SER A 282 16.25 -2.90 -5.10
N TRP A 283 16.94 -1.74 -5.18
CA TRP A 283 16.30 -0.46 -5.45
C TRP A 283 15.62 -0.43 -6.82
N SER A 284 16.29 -0.94 -7.87
CA SER A 284 15.70 -1.02 -9.21
C SER A 284 14.43 -1.87 -9.24
N MET A 285 14.39 -3.00 -8.53
CA MET A 285 13.21 -3.84 -8.43
C MET A 285 12.08 -3.14 -7.66
N ALA A 286 12.38 -2.51 -6.52
CA ALA A 286 11.38 -1.78 -5.72
C ALA A 286 10.77 -0.61 -6.51
N ILE A 287 11.59 0.19 -7.20
CA ILE A 287 11.15 1.26 -8.11
C ILE A 287 10.27 0.68 -9.21
N SER A 288 10.69 -0.43 -9.83
CA SER A 288 9.96 -1.04 -10.93
C SER A 288 8.59 -1.56 -10.52
N LEU A 289 8.45 -2.09 -9.31
CA LEU A 289 7.15 -2.48 -8.72
C LEU A 289 6.24 -1.27 -8.52
N ARG A 290 6.74 -0.19 -7.94
CA ARG A 290 5.94 1.02 -7.64
C ARG A 290 5.56 1.79 -8.90
N ILE A 291 6.54 2.07 -9.79
CA ILE A 291 6.24 2.73 -11.07
C ILE A 291 5.40 1.82 -11.96
N GLY A 292 5.63 0.50 -11.93
CA GLY A 292 4.78 -0.47 -12.59
C GLY A 292 3.33 -0.40 -12.13
N SER A 293 3.10 -0.29 -10.82
CA SER A 293 1.77 -0.09 -10.25
C SER A 293 1.12 1.22 -10.71
N PHE A 294 1.89 2.30 -10.73
CA PHE A 294 1.43 3.60 -11.24
C PHE A 294 1.03 3.52 -12.72
N ASN A 295 1.88 2.92 -13.55
CA ASN A 295 1.63 2.77 -14.98
C ASN A 295 0.43 1.86 -15.27
N LEU A 296 0.27 0.77 -14.50
CA LEU A 296 -0.88 -0.13 -14.59
C LEU A 296 -2.19 0.63 -14.30
N LEU A 297 -2.27 1.32 -13.16
CA LEU A 297 -3.45 2.11 -12.78
C LEU A 297 -3.77 3.18 -13.83
N LYS A 298 -2.74 3.84 -14.35
CA LYS A 298 -2.91 4.87 -15.41
C LYS A 298 -3.41 4.27 -16.71
N SER A 299 -2.93 3.10 -17.11
CA SER A 299 -3.37 2.41 -18.33
C SER A 299 -4.84 1.95 -18.26
N GLU A 300 -5.37 1.80 -17.04
CA GLU A 300 -6.77 1.47 -16.75
C GLU A 300 -7.67 2.72 -16.59
N GLY A 301 -7.16 3.91 -16.94
CA GLY A 301 -7.91 5.15 -16.89
C GLY A 301 -7.92 5.84 -15.52
N SER A 302 -7.16 5.35 -14.55
CA SER A 302 -6.97 6.02 -13.26
C SER A 302 -5.94 7.15 -13.35
N SER A 303 -6.01 8.11 -12.43
CA SER A 303 -5.02 9.17 -12.27
C SER A 303 -4.52 9.21 -10.83
N PRO A 304 -3.69 8.22 -10.41
CA PRO A 304 -3.23 8.14 -9.04
C PRO A 304 -2.29 9.29 -8.69
N ILE A 305 -2.36 9.74 -7.45
CA ILE A 305 -1.42 10.67 -6.85
C ILE A 305 -0.13 9.91 -6.53
N LEU A 306 1.02 10.51 -6.82
CA LEU A 306 2.32 9.93 -6.49
C LEU A 306 2.86 10.55 -5.19
N ILE A 307 3.34 9.72 -4.28
CA ILE A 307 4.05 10.17 -3.06
C ILE A 307 5.45 9.58 -3.07
N LEU A 308 6.46 10.45 -2.94
CA LEU A 308 7.88 10.09 -2.87
C LEU A 308 8.43 10.57 -1.53
N ASP A 309 8.48 9.66 -0.54
CA ASP A 309 8.85 10.00 0.82
C ASP A 309 10.34 9.70 1.08
N ASP A 310 11.16 10.73 1.15
CA ASP A 310 12.61 10.72 1.49
C ASP A 310 13.50 9.81 0.58
N VAL A 311 13.08 9.53 -0.65
CA VAL A 311 13.74 8.54 -1.51
C VAL A 311 14.89 9.08 -2.35
N PHE A 312 14.90 10.38 -2.65
CA PHE A 312 15.88 10.95 -3.57
C PHE A 312 17.32 10.93 -3.03
N ALA A 313 17.49 11.01 -1.71
CA ALA A 313 18.81 10.99 -1.08
C ALA A 313 19.55 9.66 -1.27
N GLU A 314 18.82 8.54 -1.41
CA GLU A 314 19.39 7.20 -1.50
C GLU A 314 19.60 6.70 -2.94
N LEU A 315 19.16 7.47 -3.94
CA LEU A 315 19.14 7.03 -5.33
C LEU A 315 20.28 7.64 -6.15
N ASP A 316 20.86 6.84 -7.03
CA ASP A 316 21.76 7.31 -8.07
C ASP A 316 21.03 8.07 -9.18
N THR A 317 21.78 8.65 -10.10
CA THR A 317 21.28 9.50 -11.18
C THR A 317 20.26 8.78 -12.06
N SER A 318 20.47 7.51 -12.43
CA SER A 318 19.57 6.78 -13.33
C SER A 318 18.20 6.53 -12.69
N ARG A 319 18.18 6.16 -11.41
CA ARG A 319 16.96 5.92 -10.63
C ARG A 319 16.21 7.22 -10.35
N ARG A 320 16.95 8.32 -10.06
CA ARG A 320 16.35 9.66 -9.93
C ARG A 320 15.64 10.09 -11.21
N ILE A 321 16.26 9.92 -12.40
CA ILE A 321 15.66 10.24 -13.69
C ILE A 321 14.36 9.46 -13.91
N GLN A 322 14.34 8.18 -13.57
CA GLN A 322 13.13 7.38 -13.74
C GLN A 322 11.98 7.82 -12.82
N LEU A 323 12.26 8.16 -11.56
CA LEU A 323 11.26 8.74 -10.67
C LEU A 323 10.77 10.09 -11.18
N MET A 324 11.66 10.95 -11.67
CA MET A 324 11.27 12.22 -12.30
C MET A 324 10.32 12.02 -13.48
N SER A 325 10.59 11.03 -14.34
CA SER A 325 9.68 10.71 -15.45
C SER A 325 8.29 10.29 -14.96
N ALA A 326 8.19 9.58 -13.84
CA ALA A 326 6.92 9.23 -13.24
C ALA A 326 6.18 10.46 -12.68
N THR A 327 6.89 11.44 -12.09
CA THR A 327 6.27 12.68 -11.59
C THR A 327 5.66 13.51 -12.71
N GLN A 328 6.28 13.52 -13.90
CA GLN A 328 5.74 14.22 -15.08
C GLN A 328 4.45 13.59 -15.61
N LEU A 329 4.23 12.31 -15.35
CA LEU A 329 3.03 11.60 -15.76
C LEU A 329 1.87 11.73 -14.78
N ALA A 330 2.15 12.08 -13.51
CA ALA A 330 1.16 12.27 -12.47
C ALA A 330 0.53 13.66 -12.53
N GLU A 331 -0.78 13.78 -12.28
CA GLU A 331 -1.45 15.08 -12.14
C GLU A 331 -0.99 15.81 -10.88
N GLN A 332 -0.66 15.05 -9.82
CA GLN A 332 -0.14 15.59 -8.58
C GLN A 332 0.87 14.64 -7.96
N THR A 333 1.98 15.19 -7.49
CA THR A 333 3.04 14.46 -6.80
C THR A 333 3.41 15.19 -5.50
N PHE A 334 3.54 14.43 -4.42
CA PHE A 334 4.08 14.92 -3.15
C PHE A 334 5.47 14.33 -2.94
N ILE A 335 6.43 15.19 -2.61
CA ILE A 335 7.82 14.80 -2.36
C ILE A 335 8.21 15.29 -0.99
N THR A 336 8.86 14.45 -0.19
CA THR A 336 9.54 14.89 1.03
C THR A 336 11.05 14.77 0.84
N ALA A 337 11.81 15.72 1.37
CA ALA A 337 13.27 15.72 1.32
C ALA A 337 13.87 16.41 2.56
N ALA A 338 15.07 15.98 2.98
CA ALA A 338 15.76 16.59 4.08
C ALA A 338 16.28 18.00 3.70
N VAL A 339 16.86 18.11 2.53
CA VAL A 339 17.42 19.36 2.00
C VAL A 339 17.04 19.57 0.53
N GLU A 340 16.97 20.81 0.12
CA GLU A 340 16.59 21.20 -1.25
C GLU A 340 17.57 20.69 -2.30
N SER A 341 18.85 20.57 -1.97
CA SER A 341 19.91 20.07 -2.85
C SER A 341 19.78 18.59 -3.22
N ASP A 342 18.98 17.81 -2.51
CA ASP A 342 18.72 16.41 -2.83
C ASP A 342 17.79 16.27 -4.04
N LEU A 343 17.09 17.34 -4.40
CA LEU A 343 16.05 17.35 -5.41
C LEU A 343 16.50 18.06 -6.70
N PRO A 344 16.14 17.53 -7.86
CA PRO A 344 16.22 18.26 -9.12
C PRO A 344 15.40 19.58 -9.05
N VAL A 345 15.93 20.64 -9.65
CA VAL A 345 15.30 21.98 -9.61
C VAL A 345 13.89 21.96 -10.22
N GLU A 346 13.67 21.11 -11.22
CA GLU A 346 12.39 20.94 -11.92
C GLU A 346 11.26 20.43 -10.99
N LEU A 347 11.61 19.81 -9.85
CA LEU A 347 10.66 19.31 -8.87
C LEU A 347 10.32 20.34 -7.77
N LEU A 348 10.93 21.51 -7.80
CA LEU A 348 10.76 22.56 -6.78
C LEU A 348 9.68 23.58 -7.18
N THR A 349 8.50 23.12 -7.61
CA THR A 349 7.42 24.01 -8.09
C THR A 349 6.62 24.64 -6.97
N GLN A 350 5.99 23.84 -6.10
CA GLN A 350 5.36 24.32 -4.87
C GLN A 350 6.17 23.83 -3.67
N LYS A 351 6.79 24.74 -2.92
CA LYS A 351 7.67 24.39 -1.79
C LYS A 351 7.00 24.69 -0.45
N PHE A 352 7.16 23.77 0.49
CA PHE A 352 6.84 23.97 1.90
C PHE A 352 8.05 23.61 2.77
N TYR A 353 8.42 24.51 3.66
CA TYR A 353 9.43 24.26 4.68
C TYR A 353 8.77 23.76 5.95
N VAL A 354 9.21 22.60 6.42
CA VAL A 354 8.65 21.87 7.56
C VAL A 354 9.60 21.96 8.74
N ILE A 355 9.12 22.56 9.79
CA ILE A 355 9.77 22.55 11.12
C ILE A 355 8.81 21.90 12.12
N PRO A 356 9.28 21.41 13.30
CA PRO A 356 8.40 20.69 14.23
C PRO A 356 7.09 21.44 14.52
N GLY A 357 5.96 20.83 14.12
CA GLY A 357 4.60 21.36 14.32
C GLY A 357 4.17 22.50 13.39
N VAL A 358 5.04 23.01 12.52
CA VAL A 358 4.74 24.16 11.64
C VAL A 358 5.18 23.90 10.21
N VAL A 359 4.32 24.27 9.25
CA VAL A 359 4.62 24.22 7.82
C VAL A 359 4.47 25.63 7.23
N ARG A 360 5.47 26.09 6.49
CA ARG A 360 5.48 27.42 5.87
C ARG A 360 5.63 27.28 4.36
N LYS A 361 4.77 27.95 3.59
CA LYS A 361 4.90 28.00 2.12
C LYS A 361 6.19 28.77 1.78
N GLY A 362 7.03 28.17 0.94
CA GLY A 362 8.21 28.83 0.40
C GLY A 362 7.83 29.94 -0.56
N LYS A 363 8.70 30.92 -0.74
CA LYS A 363 8.56 31.90 -1.84
C LYS A 363 8.82 31.16 -3.16
N SER A 364 7.94 31.37 -4.11
CA SER A 364 8.09 30.91 -5.51
C SER A 364 9.31 31.53 -6.13
#